data_76b656e1231ef349cc9dbdf1c92731d4
#
_entry.id   76b656e1231ef349cc9dbdf1c92731d4
#
_cell.length_a   1.000
_cell.length_b   1.000
_cell.length_c   1.000
_cell.angle_alpha   90.00
_cell.angle_beta   90.00
_cell.angle_gamma   90.00
#
_symmetry.space_group_name_H-M   'P 1'
#
loop_
_entity.id
_entity.type
_entity.pdbx_description
1 polymer ?
#
loop_
_entity_poly.entity_id
_entity_poly.type
_entity_poly.pdbx_seq_one_letter_code
_entity_poly.pdbx_strand_id
1 'polypeptide(L)'
;MLAVPSHYVKKVEAVCSTCPPPPPPPPTVGQFGGPLAGLSTSMTNLFNGGYGTFVIKWDPIRGLGPDSTQTGCFTCHGAGVDVLTGTAGDTSTTAGTRYGKWNSDNTFNYLDGTGTFPEDEGGPVMHGISNAAFGTLPGCSQVKVASNGATESGTTVTITTTTNHGFKKGQEVQVLGVGVSGYNGQFAIVSVPSNTTFTYTNTNSALASSGGGTAQNLPHEVVPADATVVSTVRSTQLFGLGLVDNIPDADILANAAASKQFGITGVANMIADENGVIRPGKFGQKLDAVSVFQFTANAEFNELGITTSNSLFGAAGEFNPTEHNPQGLAFPTACQPDTHAPQDVSQANMIKMTQFESLLAPIPPAPPTSQTTAGKTVFESTGCNICHIETYTTQQNVKLRTTSGGQTSVIPSLSNVTFSPYSDFLLHDMGSGDSGGIPFIPHGTGQASLTMWRSAPLWGLSNILAKEGGLMHDMTSTSIDAAIRRHGGEASQVVSNYKALSKTDSANLLAFLNSL
;
A
#
# COMPACT_ATOMS: atom_id res chain seq x y z
N MET A 1 4.87 61.14 29.60
CA MET A 1 4.67 59.98 28.71
C MET A 1 6.04 59.43 28.38
N LEU A 2 6.44 58.39 29.08
CA LEU A 2 7.71 57.72 28.87
C LEU A 2 7.43 56.45 28.04
N ALA A 3 8.06 56.33 26.86
CA ALA A 3 7.96 55.19 25.98
C ALA A 3 8.74 54.02 26.56
N VAL A 4 8.08 52.85 26.67
CA VAL A 4 8.69 51.59 27.06
C VAL A 4 9.20 50.92 25.76
N PRO A 5 10.49 50.54 25.68
CA PRO A 5 10.98 49.81 24.50
C PRO A 5 10.50 48.36 24.54
N SER A 6 9.87 47.91 23.46
CA SER A 6 9.51 46.51 23.23
C SER A 6 10.77 45.66 23.05
N HIS A 7 11.11 44.84 24.03
CA HIS A 7 12.11 43.81 23.87
C HIS A 7 11.55 42.67 23.00
N TYR A 8 12.02 42.60 21.78
CA TYR A 8 11.86 41.43 20.92
C TYR A 8 12.65 40.28 21.55
N VAL A 9 11.96 39.42 22.26
CA VAL A 9 12.53 38.11 22.67
C VAL A 9 12.57 37.23 21.43
N LYS A 10 13.74 37.12 20.81
CA LYS A 10 14.00 36.03 19.87
C LYS A 10 13.83 34.72 20.64
N LYS A 11 12.76 33.97 20.37
CA LYS A 11 12.66 32.58 20.77
C LYS A 11 13.79 31.83 20.06
N VAL A 12 14.81 31.48 20.79
CA VAL A 12 15.80 30.50 20.35
C VAL A 12 15.07 29.16 20.41
N GLU A 13 14.59 28.68 19.27
CA GLU A 13 14.14 27.30 19.14
C GLU A 13 15.38 26.43 19.39
N ALA A 14 15.35 25.69 20.48
CA ALA A 14 16.34 24.68 20.75
C ALA A 14 16.29 23.64 19.61
N VAL A 15 17.30 23.61 18.77
CA VAL A 15 17.45 22.62 17.72
C VAL A 15 17.63 21.28 18.43
N CYS A 16 16.59 20.45 18.39
CA CYS A 16 16.64 19.09 18.91
C CYS A 16 17.62 18.28 18.03
N SER A 17 18.82 18.00 18.54
CA SER A 17 19.86 17.29 17.78
C SER A 17 19.53 15.82 17.48
N THR A 18 18.46 15.31 18.04
CA THR A 18 17.96 13.93 17.85
C THR A 18 16.59 13.87 17.16
N CYS A 19 16.00 15.01 16.82
CA CYS A 19 14.76 15.03 16.08
C CYS A 19 15.00 14.59 14.64
N PRO A 20 14.13 13.74 14.07
CA PRO A 20 14.18 13.42 12.64
C PRO A 20 14.06 14.74 11.83
N PRO A 21 14.67 14.81 10.66
CA PRO A 21 14.54 15.99 9.81
C PRO A 21 13.06 16.28 9.56
N PRO A 22 12.68 17.56 9.45
CA PRO A 22 11.29 17.89 9.11
C PRO A 22 10.93 17.25 7.77
N PRO A 23 9.67 16.82 7.59
CA PRO A 23 9.23 16.25 6.32
C PRO A 23 9.47 17.28 5.20
N PRO A 24 9.74 16.80 3.96
CA PRO A 24 9.91 17.70 2.83
C PRO A 24 8.65 18.55 2.63
N PRO A 25 8.79 19.73 2.05
CA PRO A 25 7.63 20.58 1.78
C PRO A 25 6.70 19.90 0.77
N PRO A 26 5.37 20.14 0.83
CA PRO A 26 4.43 19.57 -0.12
C PRO A 26 4.75 20.03 -1.55
N PRO A 27 4.60 19.13 -2.56
CA PRO A 27 4.76 19.50 -3.95
C PRO A 27 3.77 20.59 -4.37
N THR A 28 4.16 21.41 -5.35
CA THR A 28 3.33 22.50 -5.87
C THR A 28 2.62 22.10 -7.17
N VAL A 29 1.64 22.89 -7.59
CA VAL A 29 0.90 22.68 -8.86
C VAL A 29 1.87 22.50 -10.04
N GLY A 30 1.64 21.48 -10.84
CA GLY A 30 2.46 21.12 -12.00
C GLY A 30 3.68 20.26 -11.68
N GLN A 31 4.00 20.06 -10.42
CA GLN A 31 4.97 19.06 -10.00
C GLN A 31 4.31 17.69 -9.84
N PHE A 32 5.10 16.66 -10.01
CA PHE A 32 4.69 15.30 -9.72
C PHE A 32 4.29 15.17 -8.22
N GLY A 33 3.11 14.62 -7.94
CA GLY A 33 2.55 14.62 -6.59
C GLY A 33 1.95 15.95 -6.12
N GLY A 34 1.88 16.93 -7.01
CA GLY A 34 1.27 18.23 -6.71
C GLY A 34 -0.25 18.19 -6.73
N PRO A 35 -0.88 19.26 -6.21
CA PRO A 35 -2.32 19.38 -6.19
C PRO A 35 -2.91 19.67 -7.56
N LEU A 36 -4.21 19.40 -7.70
CA LEU A 36 -5.03 19.85 -8.85
C LEU A 36 -4.83 21.34 -9.10
N ALA A 37 -4.82 21.72 -10.37
CA ALA A 37 -4.78 23.13 -10.76
C ALA A 37 -6.09 23.85 -10.38
N GLY A 38 -6.00 25.15 -10.11
CA GLY A 38 -7.16 26.00 -9.83
C GLY A 38 -7.78 25.83 -8.44
N LEU A 39 -7.07 25.21 -7.50
CA LEU A 39 -7.51 25.15 -6.10
C LEU A 39 -7.52 26.54 -5.48
N SER A 40 -8.56 26.84 -4.68
CA SER A 40 -8.57 28.02 -3.82
C SER A 40 -7.50 27.91 -2.72
N THR A 41 -7.14 29.03 -2.10
CA THR A 41 -6.21 29.02 -0.96
C THR A 41 -6.67 28.07 0.15
N SER A 42 -7.97 28.02 0.44
CA SER A 42 -8.50 27.10 1.47
C SER A 42 -8.30 25.63 1.07
N MET A 43 -8.51 25.27 -0.22
CA MET A 43 -8.29 23.91 -0.70
C MET A 43 -6.80 23.55 -0.73
N THR A 44 -5.94 24.49 -1.11
CA THR A 44 -4.48 24.30 -1.02
C THR A 44 -4.03 24.05 0.42
N ASN A 45 -4.63 24.74 1.39
CA ASN A 45 -4.36 24.50 2.81
C ASN A 45 -4.82 23.10 3.26
N LEU A 46 -5.95 22.58 2.74
CA LEU A 46 -6.37 21.21 3.00
C LEU A 46 -5.39 20.20 2.42
N PHE A 47 -4.96 20.40 1.17
CA PHE A 47 -3.93 19.59 0.54
C PHE A 47 -2.64 19.54 1.37
N ASN A 48 -2.11 20.70 1.75
CA ASN A 48 -0.88 20.81 2.53
C ASN A 48 -1.03 20.19 3.93
N GLY A 49 -2.17 20.39 4.58
CA GLY A 49 -2.48 19.82 5.89
C GLY A 49 -2.59 18.30 5.84
N GLY A 50 -3.19 17.76 4.78
CA GLY A 50 -3.30 16.33 4.53
C GLY A 50 -1.96 15.71 4.17
N TYR A 51 -1.16 16.37 3.33
CA TYR A 51 0.22 15.96 3.05
C TYR A 51 1.02 15.80 4.35
N GLY A 52 0.93 16.77 5.26
CA GLY A 52 1.59 16.69 6.56
C GLY A 52 1.19 15.46 7.39
N THR A 53 -0.05 14.96 7.23
CA THR A 53 -0.50 13.71 7.87
C THR A 53 0.01 12.49 7.10
N PHE A 54 -0.03 12.52 5.79
CA PHE A 54 0.40 11.42 4.92
C PHE A 54 1.90 11.07 5.06
N VAL A 55 2.75 12.06 5.28
CA VAL A 55 4.20 11.85 5.47
C VAL A 55 4.61 11.53 6.91
N ILE A 56 3.66 11.30 7.81
CA ILE A 56 3.99 10.85 9.17
C ILE A 56 4.70 9.51 9.09
N LYS A 57 5.82 9.43 9.77
CA LYS A 57 6.44 8.16 10.12
C LYS A 57 5.82 7.68 11.42
N TRP A 58 5.05 6.63 11.31
CA TRP A 58 4.43 5.98 12.45
C TRP A 58 5.46 5.19 13.25
N ASP A 59 5.22 5.08 14.52
CA ASP A 59 5.93 4.23 15.45
C ASP A 59 4.91 3.63 16.43
N PRO A 60 5.30 2.61 17.21
CA PRO A 60 4.37 1.94 18.13
C PRO A 60 3.73 2.87 19.18
N ILE A 61 4.39 3.98 19.54
CA ILE A 61 3.81 4.95 20.50
C ILE A 61 2.68 5.74 19.84
N ARG A 62 2.65 5.79 18.51
CA ARG A 62 1.65 6.50 17.70
C ARG A 62 0.60 5.58 17.10
N GLY A 63 0.62 4.28 17.42
CA GLY A 63 -0.36 3.32 16.96
C GLY A 63 0.07 2.44 15.79
N LEU A 64 1.38 2.36 15.47
CA LEU A 64 1.84 1.42 14.46
C LEU A 64 1.79 -0.01 14.99
N GLY A 65 1.15 -0.89 14.27
CA GLY A 65 1.23 -2.31 14.49
C GLY A 65 0.28 -2.91 15.51
N PRO A 66 0.52 -4.11 16.05
CA PRO A 66 1.78 -4.66 16.57
C PRO A 66 2.77 -5.16 15.52
N ASP A 67 2.35 -5.41 14.33
CA ASP A 67 3.16 -5.66 13.16
C ASP A 67 2.65 -4.83 11.96
N SER A 68 3.50 -4.62 10.97
CA SER A 68 3.19 -3.76 9.83
C SER A 68 4.04 -4.13 8.61
N THR A 69 3.60 -3.77 7.42
CA THR A 69 4.42 -3.88 6.21
C THR A 69 5.46 -2.77 6.13
N GLN A 70 5.10 -1.57 6.59
CA GLN A 70 5.93 -0.36 6.53
C GLN A 70 5.65 0.57 7.70
N THR A 71 6.38 1.68 7.77
CA THR A 71 6.27 2.66 8.85
C THR A 71 5.45 3.90 8.47
N GLY A 72 4.77 3.90 7.34
CA GLY A 72 3.92 5.00 6.91
C GLY A 72 3.59 4.96 5.43
N CYS A 73 2.53 5.66 5.05
CA CYS A 73 2.04 5.70 3.67
C CYS A 73 3.13 6.14 2.68
N PHE A 74 3.92 7.15 3.04
CA PHE A 74 4.97 7.69 2.17
C PHE A 74 6.12 6.70 1.92
N THR A 75 6.29 5.65 2.73
CA THR A 75 7.33 4.63 2.50
C THR A 75 7.02 3.75 1.30
N CYS A 76 5.74 3.49 1.04
CA CYS A 76 5.30 2.78 -0.16
C CYS A 76 4.96 3.72 -1.33
N HIS A 77 4.43 4.91 -1.04
CA HIS A 77 3.94 5.85 -2.04
C HIS A 77 4.87 7.04 -2.30
N GLY A 78 6.13 6.96 -1.90
CA GLY A 78 7.17 7.91 -2.20
C GLY A 78 7.82 8.59 -1.02
N ALA A 79 9.12 8.38 -0.88
CA ALA A 79 9.94 9.07 0.10
C ALA A 79 10.25 10.48 -0.39
N GLY A 80 9.45 11.43 0.06
CA GLY A 80 9.84 12.83 0.09
C GLY A 80 9.48 13.72 -1.07
N VAL A 81 9.27 13.24 -2.29
CA VAL A 81 8.81 14.06 -3.42
C VAL A 81 7.98 13.26 -4.42
N ASP A 82 7.91 11.98 -4.27
CA ASP A 82 7.33 11.06 -5.22
C ASP A 82 6.20 10.27 -4.60
N VAL A 83 5.19 10.98 -4.16
CA VAL A 83 3.99 10.47 -3.47
C VAL A 83 3.19 9.49 -4.33
N LEU A 84 3.70 9.08 -5.48
CA LEU A 84 2.86 8.50 -6.52
C LEU A 84 3.17 7.07 -6.86
N THR A 85 4.38 6.63 -6.63
CA THR A 85 4.83 5.36 -7.18
C THR A 85 5.68 4.55 -6.22
N GLY A 86 5.75 4.91 -4.95
CA GLY A 86 6.54 4.16 -3.98
C GLY A 86 7.92 3.82 -4.49
N THR A 87 8.86 4.70 -4.39
CA THR A 87 10.23 4.33 -4.66
C THR A 87 11.18 5.09 -3.79
N ALA A 88 11.50 4.54 -2.70
CA ALA A 88 12.75 4.84 -2.06
C ALA A 88 13.71 3.66 -2.29
N GLY A 89 14.06 3.39 -3.53
CA GLY A 89 15.21 2.52 -3.83
C GLY A 89 15.12 1.04 -3.44
N ASP A 90 14.04 0.61 -2.84
CA ASP A 90 13.82 -0.80 -2.50
C ASP A 90 12.50 -1.28 -3.14
N THR A 91 12.62 -2.09 -4.19
CA THR A 91 11.48 -2.70 -4.90
C THR A 91 10.66 -3.65 -4.01
N SER A 92 11.18 -4.04 -2.85
CA SER A 92 10.47 -4.86 -1.88
C SER A 92 9.40 -4.09 -1.09
N THR A 93 9.45 -2.75 -1.09
CA THR A 93 8.58 -1.91 -0.26
C THR A 93 7.29 -1.47 -0.94
N THR A 94 7.15 -1.69 -2.25
CA THR A 94 5.98 -1.25 -3.03
C THR A 94 4.96 -2.35 -3.27
N ALA A 95 5.23 -3.56 -2.82
CA ALA A 95 4.37 -4.71 -3.00
C ALA A 95 4.15 -5.45 -1.70
N GLY A 96 2.89 -5.69 -1.38
CA GLY A 96 2.50 -6.58 -0.28
C GLY A 96 2.67 -8.05 -0.70
N THR A 97 3.20 -8.88 0.18
CA THR A 97 3.21 -10.34 0.01
C THR A 97 1.95 -10.91 0.63
N ARG A 98 1.19 -11.67 -0.16
CA ARG A 98 0.00 -12.38 0.26
C ARG A 98 0.23 -13.88 0.17
N TYR A 99 -0.38 -14.67 1.04
CA TYR A 99 -0.17 -16.10 1.08
C TYR A 99 -1.43 -16.87 1.45
N GLY A 100 -1.42 -18.17 1.19
CA GLY A 100 -2.50 -19.08 1.54
C GLY A 100 -2.27 -20.49 1.02
N LYS A 101 -3.31 -21.32 1.14
CA LYS A 101 -3.25 -22.74 0.79
C LYS A 101 -4.54 -23.23 0.15
N TRP A 102 -4.45 -23.89 -0.99
CA TRP A 102 -5.55 -24.67 -1.53
C TRP A 102 -5.67 -26.00 -0.80
N ASN A 103 -6.84 -26.27 -0.25
CA ASN A 103 -7.17 -27.57 0.31
C ASN A 103 -7.52 -28.59 -0.78
N SER A 104 -7.48 -29.86 -0.44
CA SER A 104 -7.81 -30.95 -1.39
C SER A 104 -9.26 -30.96 -1.87
N ASP A 105 -10.15 -30.27 -1.19
CA ASP A 105 -11.56 -30.08 -1.54
C ASP A 105 -11.83 -28.82 -2.38
N ASN A 106 -10.77 -28.16 -2.87
CA ASN A 106 -10.81 -26.89 -3.61
C ASN A 106 -11.32 -25.69 -2.80
N THR A 107 -11.32 -25.76 -1.48
CA THR A 107 -11.48 -24.57 -0.64
C THR A 107 -10.14 -23.91 -0.42
N PHE A 108 -10.13 -22.60 -0.18
CA PHE A 108 -8.92 -21.86 0.10
C PHE A 108 -8.82 -21.53 1.59
N ASN A 109 -7.66 -21.80 2.18
CA ASN A 109 -7.33 -21.44 3.55
C ASN A 109 -6.29 -20.30 3.52
N TYR A 110 -6.64 -19.16 4.07
CA TYR A 110 -5.78 -17.98 4.16
C TYR A 110 -4.65 -18.12 5.19
N LEU A 111 -4.63 -19.20 5.98
CA LEU A 111 -3.60 -19.51 6.98
C LEU A 111 -3.45 -18.42 8.08
N ASP A 112 -4.49 -17.67 8.31
CA ASP A 112 -4.58 -16.58 9.29
C ASP A 112 -5.05 -17.05 10.67
N GLY A 113 -5.26 -18.35 10.84
CA GLY A 113 -5.72 -18.95 12.11
C GLY A 113 -7.21 -18.73 12.41
N THR A 114 -7.90 -17.86 11.71
CA THR A 114 -9.33 -17.54 11.96
C THR A 114 -10.28 -18.21 10.98
N GLY A 115 -9.81 -18.56 9.79
CA GLY A 115 -10.61 -19.20 8.74
C GLY A 115 -11.70 -18.31 8.13
N THR A 116 -11.79 -17.07 8.55
CA THR A 116 -12.83 -16.10 8.14
C THR A 116 -12.26 -14.70 8.04
N PHE A 117 -11.18 -14.53 7.29
CA PHE A 117 -10.65 -13.19 7.12
C PHE A 117 -11.50 -12.42 6.09
N PRO A 118 -12.20 -11.36 6.51
CA PRO A 118 -12.94 -10.49 5.60
C PRO A 118 -12.01 -9.46 4.96
N GLU A 119 -10.76 -9.81 4.70
CA GLU A 119 -9.90 -8.90 3.96
C GLU A 119 -10.33 -8.88 2.51
N ASP A 120 -10.83 -7.74 2.13
CA ASP A 120 -11.38 -7.44 0.84
C ASP A 120 -10.38 -7.55 -0.31
N GLU A 121 -9.10 -7.76 0.00
CA GLU A 121 -7.99 -7.70 -0.93
C GLU A 121 -7.30 -9.04 -1.23
N GLY A 122 -7.95 -10.16 -1.01
CA GLY A 122 -7.39 -11.46 -1.44
C GLY A 122 -6.42 -12.11 -0.46
N GLY A 123 -6.72 -12.07 0.82
CA GLY A 123 -5.98 -12.73 1.90
C GLY A 123 -5.01 -11.80 2.64
N PRO A 124 -4.46 -12.28 3.75
CA PRO A 124 -3.66 -11.46 4.64
C PRO A 124 -2.40 -10.95 3.95
N VAL A 125 -2.07 -9.69 4.21
CA VAL A 125 -0.78 -9.10 3.86
C VAL A 125 0.24 -9.54 4.90
N MET A 126 1.40 -10.01 4.47
CA MET A 126 2.48 -10.38 5.37
C MET A 126 3.14 -9.12 5.96
N HIS A 127 3.07 -8.97 7.27
CA HIS A 127 3.68 -7.86 8.00
C HIS A 127 5.11 -8.24 8.44
N GLY A 128 6.09 -7.68 7.76
CA GLY A 128 7.51 -7.97 8.00
C GLY A 128 8.17 -7.13 9.09
N ILE A 129 7.47 -6.15 9.67
CA ILE A 129 8.01 -5.24 10.68
C ILE A 129 7.29 -5.46 12.01
N SER A 130 8.04 -5.88 13.03
CA SER A 130 7.54 -5.98 14.39
C SER A 130 7.77 -4.68 15.16
N ASN A 131 6.82 -4.27 15.97
CA ASN A 131 6.97 -3.17 16.93
C ASN A 131 8.15 -3.37 17.88
N ALA A 132 8.51 -4.63 18.18
CA ALA A 132 9.70 -4.95 18.96
C ALA A 132 11.01 -4.48 18.30
N ALA A 133 11.05 -4.29 16.97
CA ALA A 133 12.21 -3.77 16.27
C ALA A 133 12.54 -2.32 16.61
N PHE A 134 11.60 -1.55 17.14
CA PHE A 134 11.82 -0.14 17.49
C PHE A 134 12.59 0.06 18.80
N GLY A 135 12.95 -1.02 19.51
CA GLY A 135 14.02 -1.06 20.54
C GLY A 135 13.92 -0.14 21.76
N THR A 136 12.97 0.78 21.79
CA THR A 136 12.86 1.85 22.80
C THR A 136 11.55 1.79 23.58
N LEU A 137 10.75 0.74 23.38
CA LEU A 137 9.48 0.62 24.08
C LEU A 137 9.72 0.27 25.54
N PRO A 138 9.26 1.11 26.48
CA PRO A 138 9.37 0.77 27.89
C PRO A 138 8.69 -0.55 28.19
N GLY A 139 9.46 -1.56 28.58
CA GLY A 139 8.94 -2.87 28.98
C GLY A 139 9.05 -4.00 27.96
N CYS A 140 9.50 -3.76 26.73
CA CYS A 140 9.91 -4.83 25.83
C CYS A 140 11.04 -5.62 26.48
N SER A 141 10.85 -6.92 26.65
CA SER A 141 11.79 -7.78 27.38
C SER A 141 13.07 -7.97 26.60
N GLN A 142 13.96 -6.99 26.66
CA GLN A 142 15.33 -7.18 26.22
C GLN A 142 16.07 -8.00 27.26
N VAL A 143 16.60 -9.14 26.85
CA VAL A 143 17.52 -9.90 27.69
C VAL A 143 18.94 -9.49 27.39
N LYS A 144 19.75 -9.27 28.44
CA LYS A 144 21.16 -8.91 28.28
C LYS A 144 21.97 -10.10 27.79
N VAL A 145 22.81 -9.90 26.83
CA VAL A 145 23.85 -10.86 26.42
C VAL A 145 24.95 -10.88 27.48
N ALA A 146 25.30 -12.07 27.95
CA ALA A 146 26.32 -12.24 28.98
C ALA A 146 27.71 -11.74 28.51
N SER A 147 28.60 -11.42 29.45
CA SER A 147 30.01 -11.19 29.12
C SER A 147 30.57 -12.39 28.39
N ASN A 148 31.17 -12.19 27.21
CA ASN A 148 31.63 -13.26 26.32
C ASN A 148 30.51 -14.23 25.90
N GLY A 149 29.25 -13.82 26.00
CA GLY A 149 28.09 -14.64 25.69
C GLY A 149 27.77 -14.75 24.19
N ALA A 150 28.46 -14.04 23.32
CA ALA A 150 28.38 -14.19 21.89
C ALA A 150 29.63 -14.89 21.36
N THR A 151 29.45 -16.08 20.81
CA THR A 151 30.53 -16.91 20.25
C THR A 151 30.13 -17.48 18.90
N GLU A 152 31.10 -17.81 18.07
CA GLU A 152 30.86 -18.36 16.74
C GLU A 152 31.69 -19.61 16.48
N SER A 153 31.12 -20.57 15.78
CA SER A 153 31.81 -21.74 15.25
C SER A 153 31.31 -22.00 13.82
N GLY A 154 32.19 -21.78 12.85
CA GLY A 154 31.80 -21.75 11.44
C GLY A 154 30.82 -20.61 11.18
N THR A 155 29.63 -20.92 10.69
CA THR A 155 28.54 -19.96 10.49
C THR A 155 27.51 -19.97 11.62
N THR A 156 27.69 -20.80 12.65
CA THR A 156 26.76 -20.89 13.77
C THR A 156 27.19 -19.95 14.89
N VAL A 157 26.37 -18.98 15.17
CA VAL A 157 26.52 -18.11 16.32
C VAL A 157 25.74 -18.69 17.50
N THR A 158 26.35 -18.66 18.67
CA THR A 158 25.72 -18.98 19.95
C THR A 158 25.67 -17.74 20.81
N ILE A 159 24.46 -17.38 21.26
CA ILE A 159 24.23 -16.30 22.21
C ILE A 159 23.84 -16.89 23.57
N THR A 160 24.54 -16.46 24.59
CA THR A 160 24.19 -16.75 26.00
C THR A 160 23.70 -15.48 26.66
N THR A 161 22.53 -15.53 27.27
CA THR A 161 21.90 -14.40 27.96
C THR A 161 22.12 -14.49 29.48
N THR A 162 22.00 -13.34 30.16
CA THR A 162 22.18 -13.28 31.62
C THR A 162 20.99 -13.84 32.41
N THR A 163 19.83 -13.92 31.78
CA THR A 163 18.57 -14.42 32.34
C THR A 163 17.85 -15.28 31.31
N ASN A 164 16.81 -15.99 31.74
CA ASN A 164 15.95 -16.76 30.85
C ASN A 164 15.38 -15.84 29.75
N HIS A 165 15.60 -16.19 28.47
CA HIS A 165 15.17 -15.40 27.33
C HIS A 165 13.76 -15.75 26.83
N GLY A 166 13.24 -16.93 27.12
CA GLY A 166 11.91 -17.36 26.69
C GLY A 166 11.73 -17.61 25.18
N PHE A 167 12.79 -17.46 24.38
CA PHE A 167 12.70 -17.60 22.91
C PHE A 167 12.49 -19.05 22.50
N LYS A 168 11.95 -19.24 21.29
CA LYS A 168 11.69 -20.56 20.69
C LYS A 168 12.41 -20.68 19.34
N LYS A 169 12.71 -21.92 18.93
CA LYS A 169 13.22 -22.22 17.59
C LYS A 169 12.23 -21.69 16.53
N GLY A 170 12.78 -21.07 15.49
CA GLY A 170 12.02 -20.50 14.38
C GLY A 170 11.56 -19.05 14.59
N GLN A 171 11.63 -18.53 15.82
CA GLN A 171 11.37 -17.11 16.05
C GLN A 171 12.54 -16.26 15.53
N GLU A 172 12.25 -15.04 15.15
CA GLU A 172 13.27 -14.05 14.88
C GLU A 172 13.73 -13.34 16.15
N VAL A 173 15.01 -13.03 16.19
CA VAL A 173 15.65 -12.31 17.28
C VAL A 173 16.45 -11.15 16.74
N GLN A 174 16.35 -10.00 17.37
CA GLN A 174 17.25 -8.88 17.16
C GLN A 174 18.33 -8.88 18.24
N VAL A 175 19.59 -8.87 17.80
CA VAL A 175 20.76 -8.75 18.69
C VAL A 175 21.38 -7.37 18.46
N LEU A 176 21.54 -6.59 19.52
CA LEU A 176 22.02 -5.21 19.46
C LEU A 176 23.09 -4.94 20.51
N GLY A 177 24.08 -4.11 20.15
CA GLY A 177 25.08 -3.58 21.08
C GLY A 177 26.09 -4.60 21.60
N VAL A 178 26.20 -5.79 21.00
CA VAL A 178 27.31 -6.70 21.23
C VAL A 178 28.59 -6.05 20.71
N GLY A 179 29.66 -6.08 21.50
CA GLY A 179 30.90 -5.34 21.22
C GLY A 179 31.55 -5.65 19.88
N VAL A 180 31.47 -6.89 19.39
CA VAL A 180 31.85 -7.24 18.02
C VAL A 180 30.62 -7.09 17.13
N SER A 181 30.65 -6.12 16.22
CA SER A 181 29.50 -5.71 15.41
C SER A 181 28.92 -6.82 14.53
N GLY A 182 29.74 -7.80 14.15
CA GLY A 182 29.29 -8.93 13.34
C GLY A 182 28.23 -9.83 14.00
N TYR A 183 28.04 -9.72 15.31
CA TYR A 183 26.96 -10.42 16.03
C TYR A 183 25.62 -9.66 16.02
N ASN A 184 25.63 -8.38 15.68
CA ASN A 184 24.45 -7.54 15.73
C ASN A 184 23.65 -7.67 14.42
N GLY A 185 22.34 -7.73 14.54
CA GLY A 185 21.42 -7.88 13.41
C GLY A 185 20.13 -8.58 13.79
N GLN A 186 19.36 -8.93 12.78
CA GLN A 186 18.13 -9.74 12.90
C GLN A 186 18.41 -11.13 12.34
N PHE A 187 18.01 -12.15 13.08
CA PHE A 187 18.34 -13.53 12.76
C PHE A 187 17.22 -14.49 13.15
N ALA A 188 16.98 -15.50 12.32
CA ALA A 188 16.10 -16.61 12.71
C ALA A 188 16.80 -17.54 13.70
N ILE A 189 16.13 -17.89 14.80
CA ILE A 189 16.63 -18.81 15.80
C ILE A 189 16.63 -20.24 15.25
N VAL A 190 17.82 -20.81 15.08
CA VAL A 190 18.02 -22.18 14.57
C VAL A 190 17.80 -23.21 15.67
N SER A 191 18.25 -22.94 16.90
CA SER A 191 18.02 -23.83 18.03
C SER A 191 18.02 -23.07 19.36
N VAL A 192 17.44 -23.71 20.39
CA VAL A 192 17.40 -23.22 21.78
C VAL A 192 17.95 -24.31 22.66
N PRO A 193 19.30 -24.40 22.82
CA PRO A 193 19.93 -25.44 23.65
C PRO A 193 19.58 -25.37 25.14
N SER A 194 19.29 -24.17 25.66
CA SER A 194 18.85 -23.97 27.03
C SER A 194 17.99 -22.73 27.17
N ASN A 195 17.41 -22.51 28.35
CA ASN A 195 16.61 -21.30 28.62
C ASN A 195 17.42 -19.98 28.54
N THR A 196 18.74 -20.06 28.56
CA THR A 196 19.64 -18.90 28.47
C THR A 196 20.53 -18.94 27.25
N THR A 197 20.33 -19.87 26.33
CA THR A 197 21.19 -20.01 25.15
C THR A 197 20.36 -20.29 23.91
N PHE A 198 20.60 -19.53 22.85
CA PHE A 198 20.05 -19.75 21.52
C PHE A 198 21.11 -19.61 20.44
N THR A 199 20.84 -20.17 19.27
CA THR A 199 21.74 -20.11 18.11
C THR A 199 21.04 -19.54 16.88
N TYR A 200 21.84 -18.89 16.03
CA TYR A 200 21.43 -18.47 14.69
C TYR A 200 22.57 -18.65 13.68
N THR A 201 22.27 -18.53 12.40
CA THR A 201 23.27 -18.58 11.33
C THR A 201 23.68 -17.16 10.95
N ASN A 202 24.99 -16.96 10.78
CA ASN A 202 25.59 -15.71 10.35
C ASN A 202 26.44 -15.93 9.08
N THR A 203 26.47 -14.98 8.17
CA THR A 203 27.35 -15.00 6.99
C THR A 203 28.78 -14.56 7.29
N ASN A 204 28.99 -13.84 8.41
CA ASN A 204 30.33 -13.53 8.90
C ASN A 204 30.99 -14.81 9.43
N SER A 205 32.29 -14.82 9.47
CA SER A 205 33.06 -15.94 10.01
C SER A 205 34.26 -15.45 10.81
N ALA A 206 34.71 -16.27 11.73
CA ALA A 206 35.85 -15.99 12.59
C ALA A 206 35.68 -14.75 13.49
N LEU A 207 34.46 -14.51 13.97
CA LEU A 207 34.18 -13.46 14.94
C LEU A 207 34.81 -13.80 16.30
N ALA A 208 35.53 -12.85 16.88
CA ALA A 208 36.06 -13.03 18.24
C ALA A 208 34.92 -13.08 19.26
N SER A 209 35.09 -13.91 20.32
CA SER A 209 34.13 -13.95 21.43
C SER A 209 33.90 -12.55 21.99
N SER A 210 32.63 -12.21 22.21
CA SER A 210 32.20 -10.90 22.63
C SER A 210 30.97 -10.99 23.55
N GLY A 211 30.49 -9.87 24.02
CA GLY A 211 29.33 -9.83 24.90
C GLY A 211 28.86 -8.41 25.13
N GLY A 212 27.96 -8.25 26.09
CA GLY A 212 27.21 -7.01 26.27
C GLY A 212 26.10 -6.87 25.22
N GLY A 213 25.40 -5.75 25.24
CA GLY A 213 24.23 -5.57 24.41
C GLY A 213 23.02 -6.37 24.86
N THR A 214 22.06 -6.54 24.00
CA THR A 214 20.75 -7.15 24.28
C THR A 214 20.30 -8.03 23.13
N ALA A 215 19.44 -8.99 23.45
CA ALA A 215 18.65 -9.75 22.49
C ALA A 215 17.16 -9.59 22.82
N GLN A 216 16.34 -9.42 21.78
CA GLN A 216 14.89 -9.33 21.92
C GLN A 216 14.20 -10.17 20.84
N ASN A 217 13.08 -10.78 21.20
CA ASN A 217 12.24 -11.45 20.22
C ASN A 217 11.58 -10.42 19.32
N LEU A 218 11.56 -10.71 18.01
CA LEU A 218 10.84 -9.95 17.01
C LEU A 218 9.73 -10.84 16.46
N PRO A 219 8.58 -10.92 17.14
CA PRO A 219 7.45 -11.59 16.52
C PRO A 219 7.04 -10.76 15.31
N HIS A 220 7.15 -11.31 14.13
CA HIS A 220 6.63 -10.77 12.88
C HIS A 220 6.02 -11.91 12.09
N GLU A 221 5.14 -11.58 11.18
CA GLU A 221 4.54 -12.56 10.29
C GLU A 221 5.57 -13.15 9.35
N VAL A 222 5.41 -14.42 9.08
CA VAL A 222 6.19 -15.16 8.10
C VAL A 222 5.25 -15.96 7.22
N VAL A 223 5.62 -16.14 5.97
CA VAL A 223 4.88 -17.06 5.09
C VAL A 223 4.89 -18.45 5.75
N PRO A 224 3.72 -19.01 6.11
CA PRO A 224 3.67 -20.33 6.75
C PRO A 224 4.31 -21.40 5.86
N ALA A 225 5.01 -22.35 6.47
CA ALA A 225 5.74 -23.39 5.73
C ALA A 225 4.84 -24.31 4.88
N ASP A 226 3.55 -24.36 5.20
CA ASP A 226 2.55 -25.15 4.47
C ASP A 226 1.75 -24.30 3.47
N ALA A 227 2.08 -23.02 3.30
CA ALA A 227 1.51 -22.20 2.24
C ALA A 227 1.86 -22.81 0.87
N THR A 228 0.83 -23.01 0.06
CA THR A 228 1.01 -23.52 -1.32
C THR A 228 0.94 -22.40 -2.36
N VAL A 229 0.52 -21.22 -1.94
CA VAL A 229 0.42 -20.02 -2.76
C VAL A 229 1.06 -18.87 -2.03
N VAL A 230 1.92 -18.15 -2.73
CA VAL A 230 2.49 -16.86 -2.31
C VAL A 230 2.38 -15.92 -3.49
N SER A 231 1.76 -14.77 -3.29
CA SER A 231 1.53 -13.79 -4.34
C SER A 231 2.07 -12.43 -3.93
N THR A 232 2.58 -11.70 -4.91
CA THR A 232 3.00 -10.31 -4.74
C THR A 232 1.95 -9.41 -5.37
N VAL A 233 1.47 -8.44 -4.62
CA VAL A 233 0.49 -7.45 -5.10
C VAL A 233 1.07 -6.05 -4.87
N ARG A 234 1.20 -5.28 -5.96
CA ARG A 234 1.75 -3.93 -5.88
C ARG A 234 0.73 -2.94 -5.31
N SER A 235 1.23 -1.92 -4.62
CA SER A 235 0.44 -0.75 -4.22
C SER A 235 -0.13 -0.03 -5.43
N THR A 236 -1.33 0.53 -5.29
CA THR A 236 -1.98 1.29 -6.36
C THR A 236 -1.50 2.75 -6.38
N GLN A 237 -1.58 3.40 -7.55
CA GLN A 237 -1.21 4.80 -7.69
C GLN A 237 -2.19 5.71 -6.94
N LEU A 238 -1.68 6.82 -6.38
CA LEU A 238 -2.51 7.79 -5.65
C LEU A 238 -2.93 9.01 -6.49
N PHE A 239 -2.29 9.28 -7.63
CA PHE A 239 -2.61 10.45 -8.43
C PHE A 239 -3.97 10.35 -9.12
N GLY A 240 -4.70 11.44 -9.12
CA GLY A 240 -6.02 11.53 -9.77
C GLY A 240 -7.15 10.81 -9.05
N LEU A 241 -6.93 10.26 -7.86
CA LEU A 241 -7.96 9.49 -7.13
C LEU A 241 -9.24 10.29 -6.89
N GLY A 242 -9.15 11.59 -6.59
CA GLY A 242 -10.34 12.42 -6.41
C GLY A 242 -11.18 12.61 -7.67
N LEU A 243 -10.59 12.54 -8.86
CA LEU A 243 -11.36 12.51 -10.11
C LEU A 243 -12.09 11.17 -10.27
N VAL A 244 -11.40 10.05 -9.99
CA VAL A 244 -11.99 8.70 -10.04
C VAL A 244 -13.11 8.55 -9.02
N ASP A 245 -12.91 9.02 -7.79
CA ASP A 245 -13.91 8.97 -6.72
C ASP A 245 -15.25 9.61 -7.14
N ASN A 246 -15.15 10.65 -7.96
CA ASN A 246 -16.29 11.42 -8.44
C ASN A 246 -16.82 11.02 -9.82
N ILE A 247 -16.41 9.88 -10.37
CA ILE A 247 -17.11 9.26 -11.51
C ILE A 247 -18.51 8.85 -11.04
N PRO A 248 -19.60 9.23 -11.76
CA PRO A 248 -20.93 8.76 -11.44
C PRO A 248 -21.00 7.23 -11.45
N ASP A 249 -21.57 6.63 -10.44
CA ASP A 249 -21.74 5.17 -10.38
C ASP A 249 -22.52 4.63 -11.59
N ALA A 250 -23.45 5.43 -12.11
CA ALA A 250 -24.23 5.09 -13.31
C ALA A 250 -23.33 4.85 -14.55
N ASP A 251 -22.22 5.58 -14.68
CA ASP A 251 -21.32 5.42 -15.82
C ASP A 251 -20.57 4.09 -15.76
N ILE A 252 -20.11 3.69 -14.56
CA ILE A 252 -19.46 2.38 -14.34
C ILE A 252 -20.46 1.25 -14.58
N LEU A 253 -21.68 1.38 -14.06
CA LEU A 253 -22.74 0.38 -14.27
C LEU A 253 -23.18 0.30 -15.73
N ALA A 254 -23.18 1.42 -16.46
CA ALA A 254 -23.43 1.44 -17.90
C ALA A 254 -22.33 0.69 -18.67
N ASN A 255 -21.06 0.84 -18.27
CA ASN A 255 -19.95 0.09 -18.87
C ASN A 255 -20.10 -1.43 -18.63
N ALA A 256 -20.54 -1.84 -17.44
CA ALA A 256 -20.79 -3.23 -17.12
C ALA A 256 -21.96 -3.81 -17.92
N ALA A 257 -23.00 -3.02 -18.17
CA ALA A 257 -24.19 -3.43 -18.91
C ALA A 257 -24.00 -3.39 -20.45
N ALA A 258 -22.95 -2.72 -20.93
CA ALA A 258 -22.72 -2.53 -22.36
C ALA A 258 -22.35 -3.85 -23.04
N SER A 259 -22.93 -4.08 -24.22
CA SER A 259 -22.47 -5.15 -25.11
C SER A 259 -21.12 -4.76 -25.74
N LYS A 260 -20.11 -5.56 -25.47
CA LYS A 260 -18.73 -5.31 -25.93
C LYS A 260 -18.34 -6.30 -27.03
N GLN A 261 -17.41 -5.89 -27.87
CA GLN A 261 -16.85 -6.76 -28.94
C GLN A 261 -15.99 -7.88 -28.32
N PHE A 262 -15.70 -8.90 -29.11
CA PHE A 262 -14.79 -10.02 -28.79
C PHE A 262 -15.20 -10.87 -27.58
N GLY A 263 -16.45 -10.78 -27.12
CA GLY A 263 -16.92 -11.51 -25.94
C GLY A 263 -16.43 -10.93 -24.62
N ILE A 264 -15.87 -9.73 -24.64
CA ILE A 264 -15.47 -9.01 -23.44
C ILE A 264 -16.74 -8.63 -22.66
N THR A 265 -16.73 -8.85 -21.36
CA THR A 265 -17.86 -8.51 -20.49
C THR A 265 -17.49 -7.43 -19.47
N GLY A 266 -16.61 -7.76 -18.56
CA GLY A 266 -16.30 -6.93 -17.39
C GLY A 266 -17.40 -6.96 -16.32
N VAL A 267 -17.04 -6.90 -15.07
CA VAL A 267 -17.95 -6.95 -13.92
C VAL A 267 -17.67 -5.80 -12.97
N ALA A 268 -18.71 -5.04 -12.61
CA ALA A 268 -18.61 -4.07 -11.52
C ALA A 268 -18.58 -4.83 -10.18
N ASN A 269 -17.58 -4.61 -9.36
CA ASN A 269 -17.56 -5.14 -8.00
C ASN A 269 -18.51 -4.30 -7.13
N MET A 270 -19.61 -4.90 -6.70
CA MET A 270 -20.66 -4.21 -5.92
C MET A 270 -20.42 -4.41 -4.44
N ILE A 271 -20.04 -3.35 -3.72
CA ILE A 271 -19.67 -3.39 -2.31
C ILE A 271 -20.38 -2.32 -1.51
N ALA A 272 -20.43 -2.47 -0.20
CA ALA A 272 -20.98 -1.47 0.70
C ALA A 272 -20.02 -0.30 0.89
N ASP A 273 -20.51 0.92 0.78
CA ASP A 273 -19.77 2.10 1.24
C ASP A 273 -19.83 2.21 2.78
N GLU A 274 -19.18 3.24 3.33
CA GLU A 274 -19.15 3.50 4.78
C GLU A 274 -20.52 3.77 5.43
N ASN A 275 -21.56 3.89 4.64
CA ASN A 275 -22.94 4.03 5.11
C ASN A 275 -23.77 2.77 4.88
N GLY A 276 -23.16 1.69 4.40
CA GLY A 276 -23.82 0.43 4.06
C GLY A 276 -24.58 0.47 2.73
N VAL A 277 -24.38 1.49 1.89
CA VAL A 277 -25.01 1.58 0.57
C VAL A 277 -24.18 0.80 -0.45
N ILE A 278 -24.79 -0.15 -1.15
CA ILE A 278 -24.12 -0.95 -2.18
C ILE A 278 -23.87 -0.10 -3.42
N ARG A 279 -22.59 0.01 -3.80
CA ARG A 279 -22.12 0.84 -4.92
C ARG A 279 -21.01 0.11 -5.68
N PRO A 280 -20.69 0.48 -6.93
CA PRO A 280 -19.55 -0.08 -7.63
C PRO A 280 -18.23 0.40 -6.97
N GLY A 281 -17.34 -0.55 -6.70
CA GLY A 281 -15.98 -0.27 -6.26
C GLY A 281 -15.17 0.41 -7.36
N LYS A 282 -14.23 1.26 -6.95
CA LYS A 282 -13.40 2.09 -7.84
C LYS A 282 -11.91 1.97 -7.56
N PHE A 283 -11.56 1.52 -6.35
CA PHE A 283 -10.20 1.51 -5.84
C PHE A 283 -9.77 0.10 -5.45
N GLY A 284 -8.46 -0.10 -5.25
CA GLY A 284 -7.87 -1.41 -5.02
C GLY A 284 -7.63 -2.19 -6.31
N GLN A 285 -6.81 -3.24 -6.25
CA GLN A 285 -6.52 -4.11 -7.42
C GLN A 285 -7.74 -4.92 -7.85
N LYS A 286 -8.68 -5.11 -6.94
CA LYS A 286 -9.93 -5.86 -7.16
C LYS A 286 -11.18 -4.97 -7.11
N LEU A 287 -11.02 -3.65 -7.14
CA LEU A 287 -12.10 -2.66 -7.02
C LEU A 287 -12.92 -2.89 -5.74
N ASP A 288 -12.23 -3.03 -4.64
CA ASP A 288 -12.71 -3.45 -3.33
C ASP A 288 -12.95 -2.27 -2.36
N ALA A 289 -12.83 -1.04 -2.85
CA ALA A 289 -13.26 0.16 -2.13
C ALA A 289 -14.05 1.11 -3.04
N VAL A 290 -15.12 1.69 -2.49
CA VAL A 290 -16.03 2.60 -3.22
C VAL A 290 -15.47 4.01 -3.29
N SER A 291 -14.76 4.45 -2.25
CA SER A 291 -14.29 5.82 -2.08
C SER A 291 -12.82 5.85 -1.68
N VAL A 292 -12.16 6.99 -1.92
CA VAL A 292 -10.80 7.24 -1.41
C VAL A 292 -10.78 7.09 0.12
N PHE A 293 -11.82 7.55 0.80
CA PHE A 293 -11.91 7.47 2.26
C PHE A 293 -11.88 6.01 2.77
N GLN A 294 -12.69 5.14 2.17
CA GLN A 294 -12.73 3.72 2.50
C GLN A 294 -11.38 3.05 2.20
N PHE A 295 -10.82 3.33 1.02
CA PHE A 295 -9.54 2.74 0.61
C PHE A 295 -8.37 3.17 1.52
N THR A 296 -8.32 4.44 1.92
CA THR A 296 -7.29 4.94 2.85
C THR A 296 -7.36 4.22 4.19
N ALA A 297 -8.57 4.04 4.71
CA ALA A 297 -8.76 3.35 5.98
C ALA A 297 -8.39 1.85 5.90
N ASN A 298 -8.75 1.17 4.79
CA ASN A 298 -8.34 -0.20 4.52
C ASN A 298 -6.81 -0.32 4.49
N ALA A 299 -6.15 0.61 3.79
CA ALA A 299 -4.69 0.61 3.69
C ALA A 299 -4.01 0.86 5.04
N GLU A 300 -4.53 1.77 5.87
CA GLU A 300 -3.99 2.00 7.21
C GLU A 300 -4.07 0.74 8.08
N PHE A 301 -5.18 0.06 8.05
CA PHE A 301 -5.38 -1.16 8.81
C PHE A 301 -4.54 -2.31 8.26
N ASN A 302 -4.69 -2.62 6.97
CA ASN A 302 -4.06 -3.79 6.35
C ASN A 302 -2.55 -3.66 6.19
N GLU A 303 -2.01 -2.44 6.02
CA GLU A 303 -0.58 -2.26 5.77
C GLU A 303 0.19 -1.80 7.02
N LEU A 304 -0.45 -1.07 7.91
CA LEU A 304 0.20 -0.47 9.06
C LEU A 304 -0.30 -1.01 10.41
N GLY A 305 -1.34 -1.85 10.42
CA GLY A 305 -1.98 -2.29 11.64
C GLY A 305 -2.67 -1.17 12.43
N ILE A 306 -2.95 -0.05 11.77
CA ILE A 306 -3.50 1.15 12.42
C ILE A 306 -5.02 1.05 12.50
N THR A 307 -5.58 1.12 13.70
CA THR A 307 -7.01 1.06 13.93
C THR A 307 -7.69 2.42 13.72
N THR A 308 -8.92 2.39 13.21
CA THR A 308 -9.74 3.58 12.98
C THR A 308 -11.10 3.48 13.68
N SER A 309 -11.80 4.61 13.81
CA SER A 309 -13.09 4.65 14.50
C SER A 309 -14.20 3.93 13.74
N ASN A 310 -14.88 2.98 14.39
CA ASN A 310 -16.07 2.32 13.84
C ASN A 310 -17.19 3.30 13.47
N SER A 311 -17.24 4.48 14.11
CA SER A 311 -18.25 5.50 13.79
C SER A 311 -18.09 6.12 12.40
N LEU A 312 -16.96 5.87 11.73
CA LEU A 312 -16.69 6.34 10.38
C LEU A 312 -17.32 5.44 9.30
N PHE A 313 -17.51 4.16 9.61
CA PHE A 313 -17.92 3.13 8.66
C PHE A 313 -19.32 2.56 8.96
N GLY A 314 -20.09 3.19 9.85
CA GLY A 314 -21.44 2.77 10.20
C GLY A 314 -21.51 1.43 10.92
N ALA A 315 -22.72 0.84 10.98
CA ALA A 315 -22.95 -0.45 11.65
C ALA A 315 -22.38 -1.67 10.89
N ALA A 316 -21.93 -1.49 9.66
CA ALA A 316 -21.35 -2.55 8.83
C ALA A 316 -19.87 -2.81 9.09
N GLY A 317 -19.21 -1.96 9.89
CA GLY A 317 -17.91 -2.14 10.53
C GLY A 317 -16.86 -2.95 9.75
N GLU A 318 -16.34 -2.43 8.66
CA GLU A 318 -15.17 -3.05 8.00
C GLU A 318 -13.87 -2.88 8.80
N PHE A 319 -13.90 -2.05 9.85
CA PHE A 319 -12.71 -1.75 10.64
C PHE A 319 -12.88 -2.26 12.05
N ASN A 320 -12.01 -3.19 12.36
CA ASN A 320 -11.94 -3.76 13.68
C ASN A 320 -11.26 -2.74 14.62
N PRO A 321 -11.83 -2.42 15.80
CA PRO A 321 -11.15 -1.66 16.83
C PRO A 321 -10.06 -2.48 17.53
N THR A 322 -9.86 -3.74 17.16
CA THR A 322 -8.83 -4.62 17.69
C THR A 322 -7.61 -4.62 16.77
N GLU A 323 -6.44 -4.71 17.37
CA GLU A 323 -5.17 -4.82 16.68
C GLU A 323 -5.16 -5.90 15.59
N HIS A 324 -4.59 -5.57 14.44
CA HIS A 324 -4.40 -6.51 13.34
C HIS A 324 -3.30 -7.50 13.71
N ASN A 325 -3.66 -8.74 13.92
CA ASN A 325 -2.73 -9.84 14.24
C ASN A 325 -3.24 -11.17 13.65
N PRO A 326 -3.25 -11.31 12.33
CA PRO A 326 -3.88 -12.45 11.65
C PRO A 326 -3.21 -13.78 11.97
N GLN A 327 -1.92 -13.81 12.23
CA GLN A 327 -1.23 -15.06 12.62
C GLN A 327 -1.33 -15.39 14.12
N GLY A 328 -2.02 -14.56 14.91
CA GLY A 328 -2.15 -14.76 16.35
C GLY A 328 -0.80 -14.77 17.07
N LEU A 329 0.14 -13.95 16.64
CA LEU A 329 1.46 -13.85 17.23
C LEU A 329 1.36 -13.39 18.68
N ALA A 330 2.10 -14.05 19.56
CA ALA A 330 2.16 -13.69 20.97
C ALA A 330 3.14 -12.53 21.17
N PHE A 331 2.66 -11.30 21.02
CA PHE A 331 3.44 -10.13 21.40
C PHE A 331 3.51 -10.04 22.92
N PRO A 332 4.70 -9.86 23.52
CA PRO A 332 4.81 -9.57 24.94
C PRO A 332 3.95 -8.33 25.27
N THR A 333 3.14 -8.39 26.32
CA THR A 333 2.24 -7.30 26.75
C THR A 333 2.96 -5.95 26.88
N ALA A 334 4.24 -5.99 27.24
CA ALA A 334 5.09 -4.81 27.33
C ALA A 334 5.60 -4.29 25.98
N CYS A 335 5.46 -5.08 24.91
CA CYS A 335 5.80 -4.71 23.52
C CYS A 335 4.55 -4.43 22.68
N GLN A 336 3.40 -4.39 23.31
CA GLN A 336 2.16 -3.91 22.72
C GLN A 336 1.91 -2.50 23.27
N PRO A 337 2.51 -1.47 22.66
CA PRO A 337 2.42 -0.14 23.22
C PRO A 337 1.14 0.58 22.80
N ASP A 338 0.13 -0.12 22.32
CA ASP A 338 -1.11 0.58 22.06
C ASP A 338 -1.72 1.11 23.35
N THR A 339 -1.38 2.36 23.62
CA THR A 339 -1.96 3.18 24.69
C THR A 339 -3.13 4.04 24.18
N HIS A 340 -3.45 3.93 22.89
CA HIS A 340 -4.46 4.76 22.23
C HIS A 340 -5.78 4.01 22.08
N ALA A 341 -6.31 3.42 23.16
CA ALA A 341 -7.68 2.92 23.12
C ALA A 341 -8.69 4.07 22.93
N PRO A 342 -9.66 3.96 22.03
CA PRO A 342 -9.99 2.80 21.21
C PRO A 342 -9.51 2.89 19.74
N GLN A 343 -8.71 3.89 19.32
CA GLN A 343 -8.29 4.07 17.93
C GLN A 343 -6.98 4.87 17.81
N ASP A 344 -6.08 4.42 16.92
CA ASP A 344 -4.79 5.04 16.66
C ASP A 344 -4.91 6.31 15.83
N VAL A 345 -5.76 6.28 14.82
CA VAL A 345 -5.98 7.42 13.95
C VAL A 345 -7.29 8.10 14.26
N SER A 346 -7.22 9.37 14.60
CA SER A 346 -8.43 10.18 14.77
C SER A 346 -9.14 10.38 13.44
N GLN A 347 -10.48 10.46 13.49
CA GLN A 347 -11.30 10.84 12.33
C GLN A 347 -10.77 12.07 11.59
N ALA A 348 -10.24 13.04 12.33
CA ALA A 348 -9.70 14.26 11.75
C ALA A 348 -8.47 13.98 10.88
N ASN A 349 -7.60 13.07 11.27
CA ASN A 349 -6.40 12.70 10.48
C ASN A 349 -6.78 11.88 9.26
N MET A 350 -7.72 10.93 9.39
CA MET A 350 -8.30 10.21 8.25
C MET A 350 -8.86 11.17 7.19
N ILE A 351 -9.68 12.13 7.62
CA ILE A 351 -10.24 13.14 6.71
C ILE A 351 -9.14 13.96 6.05
N LYS A 352 -8.09 14.35 6.77
CA LYS A 352 -6.97 15.11 6.19
C LYS A 352 -6.22 14.30 5.13
N MET A 353 -5.93 13.03 5.37
CA MET A 353 -5.28 12.17 4.37
C MET A 353 -6.14 12.01 3.13
N THR A 354 -7.42 11.68 3.30
CA THR A 354 -8.38 11.61 2.21
C THR A 354 -8.48 12.92 1.41
N GLN A 355 -8.43 14.08 2.09
CA GLN A 355 -8.40 15.38 1.42
C GLN A 355 -7.15 15.55 0.57
N PHE A 356 -5.98 15.15 1.06
CA PHE A 356 -4.74 15.19 0.32
C PHE A 356 -4.82 14.30 -0.92
N GLU A 357 -5.18 13.05 -0.77
CA GLU A 357 -5.29 12.07 -1.85
C GLU A 357 -6.33 12.47 -2.90
N SER A 358 -7.48 12.99 -2.46
CA SER A 358 -8.53 13.48 -3.37
C SER A 358 -8.12 14.72 -4.16
N LEU A 359 -7.17 15.49 -3.66
CA LEU A 359 -6.70 16.72 -4.31
C LEU A 359 -5.40 16.52 -5.11
N LEU A 360 -4.84 15.32 -5.16
CA LEU A 360 -3.68 14.97 -5.99
C LEU A 360 -4.04 15.06 -7.49
N ALA A 361 -3.22 15.78 -8.23
CA ALA A 361 -3.37 15.89 -9.68
C ALA A 361 -3.02 14.55 -10.37
N PRO A 362 -3.72 14.17 -11.45
CA PRO A 362 -3.25 13.12 -12.34
C PRO A 362 -1.97 13.58 -13.06
N ILE A 363 -1.18 12.62 -13.54
CA ILE A 363 -0.04 12.91 -14.41
C ILE A 363 -0.60 13.41 -15.75
N PRO A 364 -0.20 14.60 -16.21
CA PRO A 364 -0.65 15.07 -17.50
C PRO A 364 0.00 14.26 -18.63
N PRO A 365 -0.74 13.91 -19.69
CA PRO A 365 -0.15 13.27 -20.86
C PRO A 365 0.87 14.19 -21.53
N ALA A 366 1.85 13.61 -22.20
CA ALA A 366 2.77 14.38 -23.02
C ALA A 366 2.03 15.07 -24.20
N PRO A 367 2.53 16.22 -24.69
CA PRO A 367 1.93 16.87 -25.84
C PRO A 367 1.83 15.91 -27.05
N PRO A 368 0.69 15.90 -27.76
CA PRO A 368 0.48 14.98 -28.87
C PRO A 368 1.44 15.26 -30.04
N THR A 369 1.93 14.19 -30.65
CA THR A 369 2.73 14.19 -31.86
C THR A 369 1.98 13.47 -32.99
N SER A 370 2.44 13.55 -34.22
CA SER A 370 1.87 12.73 -35.30
C SER A 370 1.96 11.25 -35.03
N GLN A 371 3.04 10.79 -34.38
CA GLN A 371 3.22 9.41 -34.00
C GLN A 371 2.25 8.98 -32.91
N THR A 372 2.10 9.75 -31.83
CA THR A 372 1.17 9.41 -30.74
C THR A 372 -0.29 9.50 -31.18
N THR A 373 -0.62 10.42 -32.10
CA THR A 373 -1.96 10.50 -32.73
C THR A 373 -2.26 9.26 -33.55
N ALA A 374 -1.31 8.80 -34.39
CA ALA A 374 -1.44 7.52 -35.11
C ALA A 374 -1.55 6.35 -34.16
N GLY A 375 -0.77 6.37 -33.07
CA GLY A 375 -0.81 5.35 -32.02
C GLY A 375 -2.17 5.24 -31.31
N LYS A 376 -2.85 6.38 -31.07
CA LYS A 376 -4.21 6.37 -30.54
C LYS A 376 -5.20 5.69 -31.49
N THR A 377 -5.10 5.95 -32.78
CA THR A 377 -5.91 5.24 -33.79
C THR A 377 -5.66 3.73 -33.77
N VAL A 378 -4.39 3.32 -33.61
CA VAL A 378 -4.05 1.89 -33.48
C VAL A 378 -4.59 1.31 -32.17
N PHE A 379 -4.54 2.03 -31.05
CA PHE A 379 -5.11 1.64 -29.77
C PHE A 379 -6.62 1.33 -29.90
N GLU A 380 -7.36 2.17 -30.59
CA GLU A 380 -8.79 2.01 -30.83
C GLU A 380 -9.06 0.84 -31.80
N SER A 381 -8.36 0.78 -32.92
CA SER A 381 -8.57 -0.28 -33.94
C SER A 381 -8.13 -1.68 -33.48
N THR A 382 -7.18 -1.76 -32.55
CA THR A 382 -6.76 -3.01 -31.91
C THR A 382 -7.81 -3.53 -30.93
N GLY A 383 -8.62 -2.64 -30.35
CA GLY A 383 -9.67 -2.96 -29.38
C GLY A 383 -9.28 -2.71 -27.91
N CYS A 384 -8.15 -2.04 -27.66
CA CYS A 384 -7.73 -1.75 -26.29
C CYS A 384 -8.73 -0.84 -25.55
N ASN A 385 -9.39 0.07 -26.29
CA ASN A 385 -10.39 1.01 -25.79
C ASN A 385 -11.69 0.33 -25.29
N ILE A 386 -11.86 -0.96 -25.49
CA ILE A 386 -13.03 -1.71 -24.99
C ILE A 386 -13.02 -1.80 -23.46
N CYS A 387 -11.84 -2.02 -22.86
CA CYS A 387 -11.63 -2.04 -21.42
C CYS A 387 -11.01 -0.71 -20.93
N HIS A 388 -10.16 -0.10 -21.74
CA HIS A 388 -9.49 1.15 -21.41
C HIS A 388 -10.25 2.35 -22.01
N ILE A 389 -11.45 2.60 -21.46
CA ILE A 389 -12.31 3.74 -21.85
C ILE A 389 -11.59 5.04 -21.57
N GLU A 390 -11.55 5.91 -22.59
CA GLU A 390 -10.74 7.11 -22.54
C GLU A 390 -11.21 8.13 -21.51
N THR A 391 -12.50 8.46 -21.48
CA THR A 391 -12.97 9.67 -20.79
C THR A 391 -14.16 9.44 -19.86
N TYR A 392 -14.14 10.19 -18.77
CA TYR A 392 -15.27 10.37 -17.86
C TYR A 392 -15.44 11.85 -17.53
N THR A 393 -16.62 12.20 -17.05
CA THR A 393 -16.90 13.52 -16.49
C THR A 393 -17.36 13.35 -15.04
N THR A 394 -16.67 14.02 -14.12
CA THR A 394 -17.00 13.96 -12.70
C THR A 394 -18.37 14.55 -12.38
N GLN A 395 -18.94 14.15 -11.25
CA GLN A 395 -20.19 14.69 -10.75
C GLN A 395 -20.17 16.21 -10.61
N GLN A 396 -21.35 16.83 -10.58
CA GLN A 396 -21.49 18.25 -10.27
C GLN A 396 -21.41 18.49 -8.75
N ASN A 397 -20.97 19.68 -8.37
CA ASN A 397 -20.99 20.13 -6.96
C ASN A 397 -20.21 19.24 -6.00
N VAL A 398 -19.07 18.70 -6.42
CA VAL A 398 -18.21 17.88 -5.60
C VAL A 398 -17.71 18.65 -4.38
N LYS A 399 -17.80 18.01 -3.24
CA LYS A 399 -17.33 18.53 -1.93
C LYS A 399 -16.60 17.43 -1.19
N LEU A 400 -15.64 17.80 -0.36
CA LEU A 400 -14.94 16.88 0.53
C LEU A 400 -15.44 17.03 1.97
N ARG A 401 -15.32 15.97 2.75
CA ARG A 401 -15.58 16.01 4.20
C ARG A 401 -14.60 16.97 4.88
N THR A 402 -15.07 17.62 5.94
CA THR A 402 -14.22 18.46 6.80
C THR A 402 -14.04 17.82 8.17
N THR A 403 -12.93 18.14 8.83
CA THR A 403 -12.63 17.64 10.17
C THR A 403 -13.62 18.09 11.25
N SER A 404 -14.47 19.05 10.94
CA SER A 404 -15.57 19.52 11.80
C SER A 404 -16.90 18.79 11.58
N GLY A 405 -16.90 17.72 10.75
CA GLY A 405 -18.11 16.93 10.47
C GLY A 405 -19.03 17.52 9.39
N GLY A 406 -18.60 18.57 8.69
CA GLY A 406 -19.32 19.16 7.56
C GLY A 406 -18.70 18.81 6.20
N GLN A 407 -19.00 19.65 5.22
CA GLN A 407 -18.42 19.57 3.87
C GLN A 407 -17.76 20.90 3.50
N THR A 408 -16.77 20.82 2.59
CA THR A 408 -16.18 22.01 1.98
C THR A 408 -17.20 22.76 1.12
N SER A 409 -16.85 23.96 0.64
CA SER A 409 -17.47 24.53 -0.54
C SER A 409 -17.26 23.59 -1.74
N VAL A 410 -18.04 23.80 -2.80
CA VAL A 410 -17.85 23.09 -4.07
C VAL A 410 -16.43 23.31 -4.59
N ILE A 411 -15.81 22.24 -5.06
CA ILE A 411 -14.44 22.24 -5.60
C ILE A 411 -14.52 22.22 -7.13
N PRO A 412 -14.32 23.34 -7.80
CA PRO A 412 -14.44 23.41 -9.27
C PRO A 412 -13.51 22.43 -9.98
N SER A 413 -12.29 22.23 -9.45
CA SER A 413 -11.29 21.31 -10.03
C SER A 413 -11.65 19.84 -9.93
N LEU A 414 -12.72 19.50 -9.20
CA LEU A 414 -13.29 18.14 -9.11
C LEU A 414 -14.73 18.06 -9.65
N SER A 415 -15.36 19.19 -9.98
CA SER A 415 -16.79 19.25 -10.33
C SER A 415 -17.00 19.45 -11.82
N ASN A 416 -17.72 18.55 -12.47
CA ASN A 416 -18.01 18.60 -13.91
C ASN A 416 -16.71 18.70 -14.76
N VAL A 417 -15.68 17.95 -14.37
CA VAL A 417 -14.37 17.91 -15.04
C VAL A 417 -14.30 16.68 -15.91
N THR A 418 -14.02 16.85 -17.19
CA THR A 418 -13.71 15.73 -18.10
C THR A 418 -12.23 15.40 -18.01
N PHE A 419 -11.91 14.11 -17.84
CA PHE A 419 -10.57 13.61 -17.69
C PHE A 419 -10.42 12.23 -18.34
N SER A 420 -9.18 11.80 -18.58
CA SER A 420 -8.88 10.62 -19.41
C SER A 420 -8.07 9.58 -18.62
N PRO A 421 -8.72 8.71 -17.83
CA PRO A 421 -8.03 7.66 -17.09
C PRO A 421 -7.65 6.46 -17.95
N TYR A 422 -8.31 6.22 -19.07
CA TYR A 422 -8.18 5.02 -19.88
C TYR A 422 -8.43 3.73 -19.05
N SER A 423 -9.62 3.63 -18.48
CA SER A 423 -10.10 2.49 -17.70
C SER A 423 -11.62 2.46 -17.70
N ASP A 424 -12.25 1.30 -17.73
CA ASP A 424 -13.70 1.18 -17.53
C ASP A 424 -14.11 0.94 -16.07
N PHE A 425 -13.10 0.81 -15.16
CA PHE A 425 -13.30 0.51 -13.74
C PHE A 425 -14.13 -0.75 -13.50
N LEU A 426 -13.89 -1.79 -14.32
CA LEU A 426 -14.49 -3.10 -14.18
C LEU A 426 -13.41 -4.16 -13.90
N LEU A 427 -13.83 -5.27 -13.33
CA LEU A 427 -13.04 -6.48 -13.22
C LEU A 427 -13.19 -7.29 -14.51
N HIS A 428 -12.08 -7.74 -15.07
CA HIS A 428 -12.02 -8.60 -16.25
C HIS A 428 -11.30 -9.90 -15.95
N ASP A 429 -11.80 -10.99 -16.46
CA ASP A 429 -11.10 -12.28 -16.38
C ASP A 429 -9.90 -12.29 -17.33
N MET A 430 -8.71 -12.19 -16.74
CA MET A 430 -7.44 -12.15 -17.47
C MET A 430 -6.87 -13.55 -17.78
N GLY A 431 -7.60 -14.60 -17.40
CA GLY A 431 -7.20 -15.99 -17.63
C GLY A 431 -6.14 -16.50 -16.64
N SER A 432 -5.88 -17.81 -16.70
CA SER A 432 -5.00 -18.50 -15.76
C SER A 432 -3.54 -18.05 -15.80
N GLY A 433 -3.10 -17.42 -16.89
CA GLY A 433 -1.74 -16.87 -17.01
C GLY A 433 -1.49 -15.61 -16.17
N ASP A 434 -2.54 -15.01 -15.66
CA ASP A 434 -2.49 -13.79 -14.83
C ASP A 434 -3.24 -13.96 -13.49
N SER A 435 -3.26 -15.19 -12.96
CA SER A 435 -3.83 -15.44 -11.64
C SER A 435 -2.80 -15.12 -10.57
N GLY A 436 -3.20 -14.35 -9.56
CA GLY A 436 -2.38 -14.16 -8.36
C GLY A 436 -2.33 -15.43 -7.49
N GLY A 437 -3.03 -16.49 -7.86
CA GLY A 437 -3.09 -17.75 -7.11
C GLY A 437 -3.95 -17.69 -5.84
N ILE A 438 -4.27 -16.50 -5.35
CA ILE A 438 -5.07 -16.26 -4.16
C ILE A 438 -6.47 -15.85 -4.60
N PRO A 439 -7.52 -16.57 -4.16
CA PRO A 439 -8.89 -16.20 -4.49
C PRO A 439 -9.26 -14.88 -3.81
N PHE A 440 -9.96 -14.07 -4.54
CA PHE A 440 -10.59 -12.88 -4.06
C PHE A 440 -12.11 -13.07 -4.12
N ILE A 441 -12.80 -12.76 -3.04
CA ILE A 441 -14.27 -12.83 -3.01
C ILE A 441 -14.80 -11.40 -3.16
N PRO A 442 -15.31 -11.03 -4.34
CA PRO A 442 -15.94 -9.73 -4.49
C PRO A 442 -17.11 -9.61 -3.51
N HIS A 443 -17.17 -8.54 -2.75
CA HIS A 443 -18.29 -8.28 -1.86
C HIS A 443 -19.62 -8.37 -2.63
N GLY A 444 -20.54 -9.19 -2.12
CA GLY A 444 -21.88 -9.34 -2.65
C GLY A 444 -22.08 -10.42 -3.72
N THR A 445 -21.04 -10.97 -4.34
CA THR A 445 -21.21 -12.04 -5.35
C THR A 445 -20.92 -13.45 -4.83
N GLY A 446 -20.20 -13.57 -3.69
CA GLY A 446 -19.82 -14.84 -3.09
C GLY A 446 -18.91 -15.71 -3.96
N GLN A 447 -18.35 -15.18 -5.05
CA GLN A 447 -17.46 -15.89 -5.95
C GLN A 447 -16.02 -15.44 -5.75
N ALA A 448 -15.16 -16.39 -5.40
CA ALA A 448 -13.73 -16.18 -5.41
C ALA A 448 -13.23 -16.12 -6.87
N SER A 449 -12.45 -15.11 -7.22
CA SER A 449 -11.90 -14.96 -8.55
C SER A 449 -10.38 -14.78 -8.51
N LEU A 450 -9.68 -15.81 -8.99
CA LEU A 450 -8.21 -15.79 -9.10
C LEU A 450 -7.74 -14.89 -10.23
N THR A 451 -8.52 -14.82 -11.30
CA THR A 451 -8.10 -14.30 -12.60
C THR A 451 -8.70 -12.95 -12.95
N MET A 452 -9.65 -12.48 -12.13
CA MET A 452 -10.29 -11.18 -12.37
C MET A 452 -9.48 -10.03 -11.78
N TRP A 453 -9.10 -9.08 -12.63
CA TRP A 453 -8.35 -7.88 -12.29
C TRP A 453 -9.01 -6.65 -12.87
N ARG A 454 -8.84 -5.53 -12.18
CA ARG A 454 -9.36 -4.25 -12.68
C ARG A 454 -8.67 -3.84 -13.98
N SER A 455 -9.38 -3.18 -14.87
CA SER A 455 -8.75 -2.37 -15.90
C SER A 455 -8.05 -1.20 -15.20
N ALA A 456 -6.72 -1.25 -15.11
CA ALA A 456 -5.95 -0.19 -14.45
C ALA A 456 -5.97 1.08 -15.31
N PRO A 457 -6.07 2.29 -14.69
CA PRO A 457 -5.82 3.54 -15.40
C PRO A 457 -4.46 3.54 -16.08
N LEU A 458 -4.39 4.07 -17.33
CA LEU A 458 -3.15 4.05 -18.12
C LEU A 458 -2.34 5.36 -18.02
N TRP A 459 -2.81 6.36 -17.29
CA TRP A 459 -2.05 7.59 -17.08
C TRP A 459 -0.76 7.33 -16.31
N GLY A 460 0.32 7.96 -16.71
CA GLY A 460 1.62 7.86 -16.06
C GLY A 460 2.36 6.52 -16.26
N LEU A 461 2.01 5.70 -17.25
CA LEU A 461 2.63 4.39 -17.47
C LEU A 461 4.16 4.43 -17.55
N SER A 462 4.71 5.40 -18.29
CA SER A 462 6.17 5.56 -18.43
C SER A 462 6.84 5.93 -17.11
N ASN A 463 6.18 6.76 -16.30
CA ASN A 463 6.68 7.13 -14.97
C ASN A 463 6.66 5.93 -14.02
N ILE A 464 5.57 5.16 -14.03
CA ILE A 464 5.43 3.93 -13.23
C ILE A 464 6.53 2.95 -13.60
N LEU A 465 6.70 2.66 -14.89
CA LEU A 465 7.71 1.72 -15.37
C LEU A 465 9.13 2.17 -15.02
N ALA A 466 9.43 3.46 -15.16
CA ALA A 466 10.74 4.00 -14.85
C ALA A 466 11.08 3.96 -13.35
N LYS A 467 10.07 4.05 -12.50
CA LYS A 467 10.26 4.14 -11.04
C LYS A 467 10.09 2.80 -10.33
N GLU A 468 9.10 2.03 -10.71
CA GLU A 468 8.79 0.74 -10.07
C GLU A 468 9.42 -0.45 -10.80
N GLY A 469 9.96 -0.24 -12.01
CA GLY A 469 10.62 -1.27 -12.80
C GLY A 469 9.69 -2.29 -13.44
N GLY A 470 8.37 -2.23 -13.20
CA GLY A 470 7.42 -3.20 -13.73
C GLY A 470 5.98 -2.71 -13.76
N LEU A 471 5.18 -3.39 -14.56
CA LEU A 471 3.74 -3.19 -14.75
C LEU A 471 2.98 -4.47 -14.35
N MET A 472 1.66 -4.42 -14.43
CA MET A 472 0.69 -5.40 -13.97
C MET A 472 0.58 -5.42 -12.43
N HIS A 473 -0.28 -6.29 -11.88
CA HIS A 473 -0.56 -6.33 -10.44
C HIS A 473 0.64 -6.81 -9.59
N ASP A 474 1.61 -7.48 -10.21
CA ASP A 474 2.77 -8.10 -9.57
C ASP A 474 4.13 -7.51 -10.01
N MET A 475 4.11 -6.45 -10.81
CA MET A 475 5.30 -5.75 -11.34
C MET A 475 6.24 -6.61 -12.20
N THR A 476 5.81 -7.76 -12.70
CA THR A 476 6.71 -8.65 -13.45
C THR A 476 6.86 -8.30 -14.92
N SER A 477 6.01 -7.43 -15.47
CA SER A 477 6.10 -6.96 -16.86
C SER A 477 7.02 -5.74 -16.98
N THR A 478 8.25 -5.95 -17.40
CA THR A 478 9.30 -4.92 -17.45
C THR A 478 9.22 -3.96 -18.64
N SER A 479 8.17 -4.05 -19.45
CA SER A 479 7.88 -3.13 -20.56
C SER A 479 6.38 -3.09 -20.87
N ILE A 480 5.94 -2.03 -21.56
CA ILE A 480 4.56 -1.93 -22.03
C ILE A 480 4.23 -3.06 -23.02
N ASP A 481 5.15 -3.41 -23.92
CA ASP A 481 4.97 -4.55 -24.84
C ASP A 481 4.78 -5.87 -24.08
N ALA A 482 5.60 -6.12 -23.04
CA ALA A 482 5.46 -7.31 -22.21
C ALA A 482 4.11 -7.34 -21.47
N ALA A 483 3.67 -6.22 -20.93
CA ALA A 483 2.38 -6.10 -20.28
C ALA A 483 1.22 -6.40 -21.25
N ILE A 484 1.23 -5.81 -22.46
CA ILE A 484 0.20 -6.08 -23.48
C ILE A 484 0.16 -7.57 -23.82
N ARG A 485 1.31 -8.20 -24.06
CA ARG A 485 1.41 -9.63 -24.44
C ARG A 485 0.97 -10.58 -23.36
N ARG A 486 1.00 -10.14 -22.10
CA ARG A 486 0.58 -10.91 -20.94
C ARG A 486 -0.94 -10.92 -20.76
N HIS A 487 -1.65 -9.95 -21.31
CA HIS A 487 -3.10 -9.93 -21.25
C HIS A 487 -3.67 -11.23 -21.86
N GLY A 488 -4.60 -11.85 -21.14
CA GLY A 488 -5.23 -13.13 -21.54
C GLY A 488 -6.74 -13.09 -21.31
N GLY A 489 -7.36 -14.26 -21.15
CA GLY A 489 -8.79 -14.37 -20.87
C GLY A 489 -9.65 -13.56 -21.84
N GLU A 490 -10.44 -12.61 -21.32
CA GLU A 490 -11.28 -11.73 -22.14
C GLU A 490 -10.47 -10.88 -23.14
N ALA A 491 -9.22 -10.55 -22.86
CA ALA A 491 -8.38 -9.76 -23.74
C ALA A 491 -7.67 -10.55 -24.86
N SER A 492 -7.84 -11.88 -24.93
CA SER A 492 -7.08 -12.74 -25.84
C SER A 492 -7.20 -12.35 -27.30
N GLN A 493 -8.37 -11.92 -27.77
CA GLN A 493 -8.55 -11.46 -29.15
C GLN A 493 -7.83 -10.13 -29.42
N VAL A 494 -7.87 -9.20 -28.47
CA VAL A 494 -7.15 -7.92 -28.55
C VAL A 494 -5.64 -8.14 -28.59
N VAL A 495 -5.12 -9.07 -27.81
CA VAL A 495 -3.70 -9.48 -27.86
C VAL A 495 -3.34 -10.11 -29.21
N SER A 496 -4.24 -10.90 -29.79
CA SER A 496 -4.04 -11.47 -31.14
C SER A 496 -3.98 -10.38 -32.19
N ASN A 497 -4.87 -9.38 -32.10
CA ASN A 497 -4.85 -8.21 -32.99
C ASN A 497 -3.53 -7.42 -32.84
N TYR A 498 -3.08 -7.19 -31.60
CA TYR A 498 -1.79 -6.54 -31.30
C TYR A 498 -0.61 -7.27 -31.94
N LYS A 499 -0.56 -8.59 -31.79
CA LYS A 499 0.51 -9.43 -32.37
C LYS A 499 0.52 -9.42 -33.89
N ALA A 500 -0.60 -9.11 -34.53
CA ALA A 500 -0.74 -9.00 -35.98
C ALA A 500 -0.39 -7.60 -36.56
N LEU A 501 -0.14 -6.60 -35.69
CA LEU A 501 0.21 -5.26 -36.12
C LEU A 501 1.50 -5.22 -36.94
N SER A 502 1.58 -4.28 -37.87
CA SER A 502 2.84 -3.94 -38.51
C SER A 502 3.84 -3.37 -37.49
N LYS A 503 5.13 -3.43 -37.81
CA LYS A 503 6.17 -2.85 -36.94
C LYS A 503 5.92 -1.35 -36.69
N THR A 504 5.43 -0.63 -37.71
CA THR A 504 5.13 0.80 -37.63
C THR A 504 3.96 1.04 -36.69
N ASP A 505 2.87 0.28 -36.83
CA ASP A 505 1.68 0.45 -35.98
C ASP A 505 1.98 0.07 -34.53
N SER A 506 2.72 -1.01 -34.31
CA SER A 506 3.16 -1.39 -32.96
C SER A 506 4.03 -0.29 -32.33
N ALA A 507 4.97 0.31 -33.08
CA ALA A 507 5.78 1.42 -32.58
C ALA A 507 4.93 2.67 -32.28
N ASN A 508 3.94 2.99 -33.11
CA ASN A 508 3.01 4.09 -32.89
C ASN A 508 2.16 3.88 -31.64
N LEU A 509 1.61 2.67 -31.45
CA LEU A 509 0.85 2.30 -30.27
C LEU A 509 1.68 2.43 -28.98
N LEU A 510 2.89 1.89 -28.99
CA LEU A 510 3.78 1.99 -27.82
C LEU A 510 4.17 3.44 -27.53
N ALA A 511 4.38 4.28 -28.56
CA ALA A 511 4.64 5.70 -28.39
C ALA A 511 3.43 6.42 -27.76
N PHE A 512 2.21 6.09 -28.18
CA PHE A 512 0.99 6.61 -27.57
C PHE A 512 0.87 6.23 -26.10
N LEU A 513 1.02 4.95 -25.76
CA LEU A 513 0.93 4.47 -24.39
C LEU A 513 2.03 5.07 -23.48
N ASN A 514 3.23 5.28 -24.01
CA ASN A 514 4.29 5.99 -23.28
C ASN A 514 4.01 7.48 -23.07
N SER A 515 3.09 8.05 -23.79
CA SER A 515 2.74 9.48 -23.69
C SER A 515 1.60 9.77 -22.71
N LEU A 516 0.94 8.74 -22.18
CA LEU A 516 -0.20 8.87 -21.25
C LEU A 516 0.19 9.22 -19.81
#